data_0b2616ccfafca1e1a91690818a5e30ca
#
_entry.id   0b2616ccfafca1e1a91690818a5e30ca
#
_cell.length_a   1.000
_cell.length_b   1.000
_cell.length_c   1.000
_cell.angle_alpha   90.00
_cell.angle_beta   90.00
_cell.angle_gamma   90.00
#
_symmetry.space_group_name_H-M   'P 1'
#
loop_
_entity.id
_entity.type
_entity.pdbx_description
1 polymer ?
#
loop_
_entity_poly.entity_id
_entity_poly.type
_entity_poly.pdbx_seq_one_letter_code
_entity_poly.pdbx_strand_id
1 'polypeptide(L)'
;MELSKVINKKAVAFPYIDKPVEIFNLENGHTIVLANKQGDLANISTWVKTGSLNEDDSITGISHFLEHLMFKGTPSHPAGEFDRFLEAKGAIVNAATWKDYTFYYVTLPSGENNEYLKEAIELHGDMMINSIIPEEEIGPAFDPKNPEVEEKRERSVVIEEINMRDDNHWTTTYDAMNNLMYEVHPYKRDVIGTAEVVASVPRETIMNYYKKWYTPDNMITIAVGDFVTEEILDHIRKNFVFEEVKSAGKQTYPQESAQTKPKYAENTKKDINTGFLLMGFHGPKPVNLAENISADILSTVLGEGKSSRLYQNLIEKQQEQIFNVAGTTQYEFKEGNVFLIQANFMPEKKDTALELLKTELRKIVEYPISEKELEKAKKKLKVGFAEEAETVSEIGEAIGHCLTVCEDISCHANYLKTLDTLDVEFVQKTAKKYLSPNKATISILIPGE
;
A
#
# COMPACT_ATOMS: atom_id res chain seq x y z
N MET A 1 -13.80 -18.27 27.25
CA MET A 1 -14.78 -17.50 26.41
C MET A 1 -15.38 -18.42 25.34
N GLU A 2 -16.63 -18.20 24.91
CA GLU A 2 -17.23 -18.94 23.80
C GLU A 2 -16.61 -18.42 22.49
N LEU A 3 -16.22 -19.34 21.59
CA LEU A 3 -15.62 -18.96 20.30
C LEU A 3 -16.67 -18.27 19.42
N SER A 4 -16.29 -17.17 18.78
CA SER A 4 -17.15 -16.45 17.84
C SER A 4 -17.60 -17.38 16.70
N LYS A 5 -18.89 -17.39 16.40
CA LYS A 5 -19.49 -18.32 15.42
C LYS A 5 -19.31 -17.81 14.00
N VAL A 6 -19.15 -18.72 13.05
CA VAL A 6 -19.24 -18.38 11.63
C VAL A 6 -20.70 -18.13 11.29
N ILE A 7 -21.00 -16.92 10.82
CA ILE A 7 -22.36 -16.52 10.41
C ILE A 7 -22.54 -16.51 8.89
N ASN A 8 -21.43 -16.45 8.14
CA ASN A 8 -21.46 -16.50 6.68
C ASN A 8 -20.18 -17.16 6.16
N LYS A 9 -20.33 -17.95 5.09
CA LYS A 9 -19.20 -18.55 4.34
C LYS A 9 -19.40 -18.28 2.85
N LYS A 10 -18.37 -17.78 2.19
CA LYS A 10 -18.33 -17.56 0.73
C LYS A 10 -17.09 -18.25 0.17
N ALA A 11 -17.21 -18.91 -0.98
CA ALA A 11 -16.09 -19.47 -1.73
C ALA A 11 -15.98 -18.74 -3.07
N VAL A 12 -14.80 -18.27 -3.44
CA VAL A 12 -14.56 -17.49 -4.65
C VAL A 12 -13.42 -18.12 -5.43
N ALA A 13 -13.64 -18.42 -6.71
CA ALA A 13 -12.56 -18.83 -7.60
C ALA A 13 -11.54 -17.69 -7.71
N PHE A 14 -10.28 -18.00 -7.45
CA PHE A 14 -9.19 -17.04 -7.48
C PHE A 14 -8.20 -17.45 -8.58
N PRO A 15 -7.75 -16.55 -9.44
CA PRO A 15 -6.87 -16.90 -10.55
C PRO A 15 -5.58 -17.59 -10.06
N TYR A 16 -5.12 -18.57 -10.82
CA TYR A 16 -3.91 -19.36 -10.54
C TYR A 16 -3.87 -20.15 -9.22
N ILE A 17 -5.01 -20.26 -8.53
CA ILE A 17 -5.17 -21.13 -7.35
C ILE A 17 -6.20 -22.21 -7.69
N ASP A 18 -5.83 -23.48 -7.46
CA ASP A 18 -6.68 -24.62 -7.85
C ASP A 18 -7.97 -24.75 -7.05
N LYS A 19 -7.92 -24.40 -5.76
CA LYS A 19 -9.11 -24.42 -4.90
C LYS A 19 -9.66 -23.01 -4.70
N PRO A 20 -10.99 -22.84 -4.59
CA PRO A 20 -11.56 -21.53 -4.27
C PRO A 20 -11.03 -20.99 -2.94
N VAL A 21 -10.80 -19.69 -2.89
CA VAL A 21 -10.52 -18.98 -1.64
C VAL A 21 -11.80 -18.94 -0.81
N GLU A 22 -11.70 -19.36 0.45
CA GLU A 22 -12.82 -19.42 1.38
C GLU A 22 -12.79 -18.25 2.35
N ILE A 23 -13.90 -17.51 2.43
CA ILE A 23 -14.09 -16.33 3.28
C ILE A 23 -15.12 -16.66 4.34
N PHE A 24 -14.75 -16.49 5.59
CA PHE A 24 -15.58 -16.74 6.76
C PHE A 24 -15.80 -15.43 7.52
N ASN A 25 -17.05 -15.00 7.63
CA ASN A 25 -17.40 -13.87 8.48
C ASN A 25 -17.91 -14.39 9.84
N LEU A 26 -17.30 -13.89 10.91
CA LEU A 26 -17.68 -14.26 12.26
C LEU A 26 -18.71 -13.29 12.85
N GLU A 27 -19.43 -13.75 13.85
CA GLU A 27 -20.51 -12.98 14.51
C GLU A 27 -19.97 -11.70 15.21
N ASN A 28 -18.69 -11.67 15.61
CA ASN A 28 -18.05 -10.48 16.15
C ASN A 28 -17.54 -9.48 15.08
N GLY A 29 -17.74 -9.80 13.80
CA GLY A 29 -17.31 -8.98 12.66
C GLY A 29 -15.96 -9.39 12.05
N HIS A 30 -15.15 -10.21 12.73
CA HIS A 30 -13.86 -10.65 12.22
C HIS A 30 -14.04 -11.43 10.92
N THR A 31 -13.21 -11.13 9.92
CA THR A 31 -13.18 -11.85 8.65
C THR A 31 -11.94 -12.74 8.60
N ILE A 32 -12.13 -14.04 8.36
CA ILE A 32 -11.05 -15.00 8.16
C ILE A 32 -11.08 -15.47 6.71
N VAL A 33 -9.91 -15.48 6.05
CA VAL A 33 -9.78 -15.92 4.66
C VAL A 33 -8.75 -17.04 4.58
N LEU A 34 -9.12 -18.13 3.93
CA LEU A 34 -8.26 -19.29 3.78
C LEU A 34 -8.08 -19.62 2.30
N ALA A 35 -6.83 -19.66 1.85
CA ALA A 35 -6.44 -19.99 0.49
C ALA A 35 -5.52 -21.22 0.48
N ASN A 36 -5.97 -22.29 -0.15
CA ASN A 36 -5.15 -23.50 -0.28
C ASN A 36 -4.19 -23.36 -1.47
N LYS A 37 -2.87 -23.45 -1.17
CA LYS A 37 -1.80 -23.52 -2.16
C LYS A 37 -0.86 -24.65 -1.78
N GLN A 38 -0.66 -25.61 -2.68
CA GLN A 38 0.27 -26.71 -2.46
C GLN A 38 1.71 -26.20 -2.31
N GLY A 39 2.44 -26.78 -1.36
CA GLY A 39 3.85 -26.46 -1.10
C GLY A 39 4.20 -26.56 0.38
N ASP A 40 5.49 -26.37 0.67
CA ASP A 40 6.06 -26.52 2.02
C ASP A 40 6.02 -25.22 2.82
N LEU A 41 5.59 -24.11 2.21
CA LEU A 41 5.51 -22.80 2.85
C LEU A 41 4.06 -22.44 3.16
N ALA A 42 3.89 -21.72 4.25
CA ALA A 42 2.63 -21.09 4.64
C ALA A 42 2.84 -19.60 4.96
N ASN A 43 1.78 -18.83 4.81
CA ASN A 43 1.72 -17.43 5.21
C ASN A 43 0.51 -17.23 6.10
N ILE A 44 0.69 -16.49 7.18
CA ILE A 44 -0.38 -15.91 7.98
C ILE A 44 -0.22 -14.39 7.99
N SER A 45 -1.29 -13.66 7.69
CA SER A 45 -1.29 -12.20 7.76
C SER A 45 -2.57 -11.67 8.37
N THR A 46 -2.48 -10.52 9.04
CA THR A 46 -3.64 -9.77 9.52
C THR A 46 -3.60 -8.35 8.97
N TRP A 47 -4.66 -7.98 8.31
CA TRP A 47 -4.89 -6.68 7.69
C TRP A 47 -5.86 -5.87 8.54
N VAL A 48 -5.43 -4.72 9.00
CA VAL A 48 -6.24 -3.77 9.76
C VAL A 48 -6.62 -2.63 8.84
N LYS A 49 -7.91 -2.34 8.72
CA LYS A 49 -8.43 -1.29 7.82
C LYS A 49 -8.20 0.10 8.41
N THR A 50 -6.94 0.41 8.72
CA THR A 50 -6.50 1.70 9.23
C THR A 50 -5.08 2.01 8.79
N GLY A 51 -4.83 3.27 8.48
CA GLY A 51 -3.56 3.83 8.10
C GLY A 51 -3.62 5.35 8.21
N SER A 52 -2.76 6.09 7.51
CA SER A 52 -2.72 7.55 7.62
C SER A 52 -4.03 8.25 7.22
N LEU A 53 -4.92 7.59 6.49
CA LEU A 53 -6.28 8.06 6.21
C LEU A 53 -7.09 8.34 7.48
N ASN A 54 -6.86 7.57 8.55
CA ASN A 54 -7.62 7.60 9.79
C ASN A 54 -6.99 8.50 10.87
N GLU A 55 -5.92 9.17 10.54
CA GLU A 55 -5.22 10.11 11.41
C GLU A 55 -5.78 11.52 11.29
N ASP A 56 -5.49 12.36 12.27
CA ASP A 56 -5.60 13.80 12.17
C ASP A 56 -4.22 14.47 12.32
N ASP A 57 -4.16 15.78 12.18
CA ASP A 57 -2.89 16.50 12.16
C ASP A 57 -2.13 16.45 13.50
N SER A 58 -2.81 16.11 14.61
CA SER A 58 -2.19 15.97 15.93
C SER A 58 -1.55 14.61 16.18
N ILE A 59 -1.86 13.60 15.35
CA ILE A 59 -1.39 12.22 15.49
C ILE A 59 -0.82 11.65 14.19
N THR A 60 -0.41 12.51 13.27
CA THR A 60 0.13 12.07 11.98
C THR A 60 1.34 11.16 12.17
N GLY A 61 1.34 10.00 11.49
CA GLY A 61 2.34 8.95 11.61
C GLY A 61 2.10 7.93 12.73
N ILE A 62 1.00 8.07 13.49
CA ILE A 62 0.71 7.15 14.60
C ILE A 62 0.45 5.71 14.12
N SER A 63 -0.11 5.53 12.92
CA SER A 63 -0.34 4.19 12.35
C SER A 63 0.97 3.45 12.10
N HIS A 64 1.94 4.13 11.51
CA HIS A 64 3.27 3.58 11.23
C HIS A 64 4.06 3.38 12.53
N PHE A 65 4.01 4.34 13.44
CA PHE A 65 4.67 4.20 14.72
C PHE A 65 4.09 3.04 15.55
N LEU A 66 2.78 2.86 15.53
CA LEU A 66 2.12 1.70 16.16
C LEU A 66 2.58 0.38 15.50
N GLU A 67 2.75 0.34 14.19
CA GLU A 67 3.25 -0.83 13.48
C GLU A 67 4.56 -1.33 14.10
N HIS A 68 5.55 -0.44 14.29
CA HIS A 68 6.82 -0.77 14.96
C HIS A 68 6.64 -1.30 16.38
N LEU A 69 5.69 -0.72 17.10
CA LEU A 69 5.46 -1.04 18.53
C LEU A 69 4.69 -2.34 18.74
N MET A 70 3.98 -2.84 17.73
CA MET A 70 3.24 -4.11 17.81
C MET A 70 4.15 -5.32 18.07
N PHE A 71 5.40 -5.26 17.63
CA PHE A 71 6.41 -6.32 17.85
C PHE A 71 7.08 -6.27 19.23
N LYS A 72 6.70 -5.30 20.09
CA LYS A 72 7.41 -5.03 21.36
C LYS A 72 6.80 -5.72 22.59
N GLY A 73 6.00 -6.75 22.36
CA GLY A 73 5.59 -7.71 23.37
C GLY A 73 4.11 -7.65 23.77
N THR A 74 3.73 -8.73 24.40
CA THR A 74 2.42 -9.01 25.00
C THR A 74 2.61 -9.44 26.45
N PRO A 75 1.54 -9.64 27.23
CA PRO A 75 1.66 -10.19 28.59
C PRO A 75 2.28 -11.59 28.62
N SER A 76 2.14 -12.38 27.53
CA SER A 76 2.63 -13.76 27.42
C SER A 76 4.03 -13.84 26.83
N HIS A 77 4.42 -12.87 25.99
CA HIS A 77 5.66 -12.88 25.22
C HIS A 77 6.36 -11.52 25.30
N PRO A 78 7.47 -11.38 26.04
CA PRO A 78 8.21 -10.13 26.12
C PRO A 78 8.86 -9.74 24.78
N ALA A 79 9.26 -8.46 24.65
CA ALA A 79 9.90 -7.91 23.45
C ALA A 79 11.08 -8.78 22.95
N GLY A 80 11.12 -9.01 21.66
CA GLY A 80 12.14 -9.81 20.97
C GLY A 80 11.98 -11.34 21.12
N GLU A 81 11.00 -11.83 21.87
CA GLU A 81 10.74 -13.26 21.96
C GLU A 81 9.99 -13.76 20.71
N PHE A 82 9.04 -12.99 20.25
CA PHE A 82 8.30 -13.24 19.01
C PHE A 82 9.23 -13.44 17.82
N ASP A 83 10.13 -12.50 17.59
CA ASP A 83 11.08 -12.54 16.46
C ASP A 83 12.01 -13.75 16.59
N ARG A 84 12.63 -13.94 17.76
CA ARG A 84 13.54 -15.07 17.99
C ARG A 84 12.90 -16.44 17.78
N PHE A 85 11.64 -16.57 18.21
CA PHE A 85 10.92 -17.83 18.06
C PHE A 85 10.64 -18.15 16.59
N LEU A 86 10.18 -17.16 15.85
CA LEU A 86 9.86 -17.31 14.43
C LEU A 86 11.12 -17.44 13.56
N GLU A 87 12.16 -16.66 13.83
CA GLU A 87 13.44 -16.78 13.12
C GLU A 87 14.08 -18.17 13.30
N ALA A 88 13.97 -18.75 14.50
CA ALA A 88 14.48 -20.10 14.76
C ALA A 88 13.79 -21.18 13.90
N LYS A 89 12.61 -20.89 13.33
CA LYS A 89 11.88 -21.75 12.39
C LYS A 89 12.10 -21.38 10.93
N GLY A 90 12.96 -20.40 10.66
CA GLY A 90 13.21 -19.88 9.31
C GLY A 90 12.09 -18.99 8.78
N ALA A 91 11.30 -18.40 9.66
CA ALA A 91 10.24 -17.48 9.28
C ALA A 91 10.79 -16.12 8.80
N ILE A 92 10.06 -15.52 7.86
CA ILE A 92 10.17 -14.12 7.48
C ILE A 92 8.99 -13.39 8.13
N VAL A 93 9.30 -12.42 8.97
CA VAL A 93 8.31 -11.58 9.66
C VAL A 93 8.47 -10.15 9.17
N ASN A 94 7.36 -9.52 8.83
CA ASN A 94 7.36 -8.11 8.46
C ASN A 94 5.97 -7.49 8.62
N ALA A 95 5.91 -6.17 8.47
CA ALA A 95 4.68 -5.40 8.44
C ALA A 95 4.81 -4.24 7.47
N ALA A 96 3.71 -3.62 7.10
CA ALA A 96 3.71 -2.38 6.35
C ALA A 96 2.46 -1.57 6.64
N THR A 97 2.63 -0.27 6.74
CA THR A 97 1.55 0.71 6.85
C THR A 97 1.40 1.47 5.54
N TRP A 98 0.17 1.60 5.10
CA TRP A 98 -0.20 2.40 3.95
C TRP A 98 -1.27 3.43 4.32
N LYS A 99 -1.86 4.10 3.35
CA LYS A 99 -2.88 5.12 3.64
C LYS A 99 -4.17 4.51 4.16
N ASP A 100 -4.60 3.38 3.61
CA ASP A 100 -5.89 2.73 3.90
C ASP A 100 -5.81 1.56 4.87
N TYR A 101 -4.62 0.98 5.07
CA TYR A 101 -4.43 -0.23 5.86
C TYR A 101 -3.05 -0.29 6.51
N THR A 102 -2.96 -1.12 7.54
CA THR A 102 -1.71 -1.64 8.11
C THR A 102 -1.82 -3.16 8.11
N PHE A 103 -0.79 -3.89 7.67
CA PHE A 103 -0.80 -5.33 7.72
C PHE A 103 0.49 -5.91 8.28
N TYR A 104 0.34 -7.06 8.91
CA TYR A 104 1.40 -7.82 9.55
C TYR A 104 1.41 -9.22 8.98
N TYR A 105 2.56 -9.77 8.68
CA TYR A 105 2.62 -11.11 8.12
C TYR A 105 3.82 -11.92 8.59
N VAL A 106 3.63 -13.25 8.57
CA VAL A 106 4.65 -14.25 8.82
C VAL A 106 4.60 -15.24 7.68
N THR A 107 5.74 -15.47 7.03
CA THR A 107 5.92 -16.53 6.03
C THR A 107 6.96 -17.52 6.54
N LEU A 108 6.63 -18.80 6.56
CA LEU A 108 7.47 -19.83 7.18
C LEU A 108 7.25 -21.21 6.52
N PRO A 109 8.19 -22.17 6.71
CA PRO A 109 7.89 -23.57 6.46
C PRO A 109 6.68 -24.01 7.29
N SER A 110 5.73 -24.72 6.69
CA SER A 110 4.50 -25.15 7.40
C SER A 110 4.74 -26.14 8.53
N GLY A 111 5.82 -26.90 8.45
CA GLY A 111 6.15 -27.97 9.40
C GLY A 111 5.31 -29.25 9.19
N GLU A 112 5.60 -30.31 9.95
CA GLU A 112 4.83 -31.54 9.91
C GLU A 112 3.40 -31.27 10.45
N ASN A 113 2.38 -31.68 9.70
CA ASN A 113 0.97 -31.41 10.04
C ASN A 113 0.64 -29.93 10.34
N ASN A 114 1.37 -28.98 9.67
CA ASN A 114 1.24 -27.54 9.84
C ASN A 114 1.54 -27.05 11.26
N GLU A 115 2.42 -27.72 11.99
CA GLU A 115 2.73 -27.34 13.38
C GLU A 115 3.33 -25.94 13.47
N TYR A 116 4.24 -25.54 12.56
CA TYR A 116 4.85 -24.21 12.58
C TYR A 116 3.84 -23.12 12.20
N LEU A 117 2.95 -23.40 11.24
CA LEU A 117 1.85 -22.48 10.92
C LEU A 117 0.93 -22.27 12.12
N LYS A 118 0.59 -23.36 12.84
CA LYS A 118 -0.28 -23.27 14.03
C LYS A 118 0.36 -22.44 15.14
N GLU A 119 1.63 -22.65 15.41
CA GLU A 119 2.39 -21.83 16.38
C GLU A 119 2.51 -20.35 15.94
N ALA A 120 2.74 -20.11 14.63
CA ALA A 120 2.75 -18.76 14.10
C ALA A 120 1.39 -18.06 14.25
N ILE A 121 0.28 -18.79 14.05
CA ILE A 121 -1.08 -18.25 14.29
C ILE A 121 -1.29 -17.88 15.76
N GLU A 122 -0.78 -18.69 16.71
CA GLU A 122 -0.89 -18.40 18.15
C GLU A 122 -0.15 -17.12 18.50
N LEU A 123 1.12 -17.02 18.10
CA LEU A 123 1.95 -15.85 18.37
C LEU A 123 1.42 -14.59 17.67
N HIS A 124 1.04 -14.74 16.40
CA HIS A 124 0.50 -13.64 15.61
C HIS A 124 -0.84 -13.14 16.19
N GLY A 125 -1.71 -14.05 16.60
CA GLY A 125 -2.97 -13.69 17.27
C GLY A 125 -2.75 -12.95 18.58
N ASP A 126 -1.82 -13.43 19.42
CA ASP A 126 -1.45 -12.77 20.68
C ASP A 126 -0.91 -11.35 20.43
N MET A 127 0.02 -11.20 19.48
CA MET A 127 0.52 -9.90 19.05
C MET A 127 -0.60 -8.95 18.60
N MET A 128 -1.52 -9.41 17.76
CA MET A 128 -2.57 -8.57 17.20
C MET A 128 -3.60 -8.10 18.23
N ILE A 129 -3.87 -8.91 19.26
CA ILE A 129 -4.96 -8.67 20.23
C ILE A 129 -4.47 -8.14 21.55
N ASN A 130 -3.29 -8.59 22.01
CA ASN A 130 -2.80 -8.38 23.38
C ASN A 130 -1.55 -7.51 23.44
N SER A 131 -1.22 -6.74 22.40
CA SER A 131 -0.04 -5.86 22.45
C SER A 131 -0.13 -4.88 23.61
N ILE A 132 0.92 -4.84 24.44
CA ILE A 132 1.00 -3.96 25.63
C ILE A 132 1.65 -2.62 25.35
N ILE A 133 2.34 -2.48 24.24
CA ILE A 133 3.03 -1.24 23.82
C ILE A 133 3.82 -0.66 25.00
N PRO A 134 4.92 -1.31 25.43
CA PRO A 134 5.64 -0.92 26.65
C PRO A 134 6.25 0.48 26.51
N GLU A 135 6.17 1.29 27.58
CA GLU A 135 6.67 2.67 27.54
C GLU A 135 8.19 2.72 27.36
N GLU A 136 8.90 1.75 27.92
CA GLU A 136 10.34 1.58 27.74
C GLU A 136 10.76 1.27 26.29
N GLU A 137 9.91 0.66 25.48
CA GLU A 137 10.15 0.38 24.06
C GLU A 137 9.82 1.59 23.18
N ILE A 138 8.86 2.43 23.56
CA ILE A 138 8.56 3.69 22.89
C ILE A 138 9.78 4.63 22.97
N GLY A 139 10.33 4.80 24.16
CA GLY A 139 11.38 5.75 24.48
C GLY A 139 10.86 7.14 24.90
N PRO A 140 11.71 7.94 25.54
CA PRO A 140 11.35 9.27 26.00
C PRO A 140 10.98 10.20 24.84
N ALA A 141 10.12 11.18 25.13
CA ALA A 141 9.88 12.29 24.20
C ALA A 141 11.13 13.20 24.16
N PHE A 142 11.42 13.74 22.97
CA PHE A 142 12.56 14.63 22.77
C PHE A 142 12.28 15.67 21.68
N ASP A 143 13.12 16.71 21.60
CA ASP A 143 13.08 17.69 20.52
C ASP A 143 13.85 17.13 19.29
N PRO A 144 13.18 16.83 18.16
CA PRO A 144 13.84 16.28 16.99
C PRO A 144 14.88 17.23 16.35
N LYS A 145 14.85 18.51 16.71
CA LYS A 145 15.88 19.51 16.31
C LYS A 145 17.13 19.49 17.18
N ASN A 146 17.06 18.84 18.34
CA ASN A 146 18.19 18.64 19.24
C ASN A 146 18.24 17.16 19.68
N PRO A 147 18.68 16.25 18.80
CA PRO A 147 18.51 14.81 18.97
C PRO A 147 19.54 14.16 19.93
N GLU A 148 20.03 14.87 20.95
CA GLU A 148 20.83 14.26 22.03
C GLU A 148 19.97 13.32 22.86
N VAL A 149 19.75 12.12 22.35
CA VAL A 149 18.99 11.05 23.03
C VAL A 149 20.00 9.98 23.47
N GLU A 150 20.15 9.80 24.77
CA GLU A 150 21.07 8.81 25.36
C GLU A 150 20.62 7.37 25.05
N GLU A 151 19.32 7.10 25.00
CA GLU A 151 18.76 5.79 24.70
C GLU A 151 17.96 5.81 23.39
N LYS A 152 18.44 5.09 22.39
CA LYS A 152 17.72 4.86 21.14
C LYS A 152 16.66 3.78 21.36
N ARG A 153 15.39 4.15 21.17
CA ARG A 153 14.22 3.28 21.19
C ARG A 153 13.41 3.49 19.91
N GLU A 154 12.27 2.84 19.76
CA GLU A 154 11.48 2.86 18.52
C GLU A 154 11.15 4.29 18.04
N ARG A 155 10.91 5.23 18.94
CA ARG A 155 10.73 6.65 18.62
C ARG A 155 11.91 7.22 17.82
N SER A 156 13.12 6.93 18.24
CA SER A 156 14.35 7.38 17.56
C SER A 156 14.53 6.66 16.21
N VAL A 157 14.17 5.38 16.15
CA VAL A 157 14.25 4.58 14.92
C VAL A 157 13.33 5.17 13.84
N VAL A 158 12.07 5.44 14.18
CA VAL A 158 11.10 6.04 13.24
C VAL A 158 11.53 7.44 12.80
N ILE A 159 12.12 8.24 13.70
CA ILE A 159 12.63 9.58 13.33
C ILE A 159 13.86 9.48 12.41
N GLU A 160 14.75 8.52 12.63
CA GLU A 160 15.86 8.25 11.69
C GLU A 160 15.31 7.83 10.31
N GLU A 161 14.25 7.04 10.26
CA GLU A 161 13.56 6.67 9.02
C GLU A 161 12.91 7.87 8.33
N ILE A 162 12.24 8.76 9.08
CA ILE A 162 11.73 10.03 8.54
C ILE A 162 12.85 10.83 7.89
N ASN A 163 13.98 10.98 8.55
CA ASN A 163 15.14 11.72 8.03
C ASN A 163 15.71 11.07 6.74
N MET A 164 15.85 9.74 6.73
CA MET A 164 16.29 9.01 5.53
C MET A 164 15.32 9.18 4.36
N ARG A 165 14.03 9.20 4.65
CA ARG A 165 12.98 9.42 3.66
C ARG A 165 13.03 10.84 3.10
N ASP A 166 13.23 11.84 3.94
CA ASP A 166 13.31 13.26 3.55
C ASP A 166 14.55 13.56 2.69
N ASP A 167 15.59 12.74 2.80
CA ASP A 167 16.76 12.78 1.92
C ASP A 167 16.47 12.24 0.50
N ASN A 168 15.42 11.47 0.32
CA ASN A 168 15.04 10.94 -0.99
C ASN A 168 14.33 12.01 -1.83
N HIS A 169 14.92 12.36 -2.96
CA HIS A 169 14.43 13.44 -3.82
C HIS A 169 13.09 13.13 -4.50
N TRP A 170 12.82 11.87 -4.82
CA TRP A 170 11.53 11.46 -5.34
C TRP A 170 10.43 11.63 -4.30
N THR A 171 10.72 11.28 -3.06
CA THR A 171 9.80 11.45 -1.93
C THR A 171 9.49 12.92 -1.70
N THR A 172 10.50 13.78 -1.61
CA THR A 172 10.32 15.24 -1.48
C THR A 172 9.45 15.80 -2.62
N THR A 173 9.67 15.33 -3.85
CA THR A 173 8.88 15.76 -5.01
C THR A 173 7.44 15.25 -4.95
N TYR A 174 7.24 14.00 -4.46
CA TYR A 174 5.93 13.40 -4.29
C TYR A 174 5.12 14.11 -3.22
N ASP A 175 5.71 14.40 -2.07
CA ASP A 175 5.03 15.07 -0.97
C ASP A 175 4.56 16.47 -1.35
N ALA A 176 5.40 17.23 -2.05
CA ALA A 176 5.02 18.52 -2.59
C ALA A 176 3.85 18.42 -3.59
N MET A 177 3.85 17.40 -4.44
CA MET A 177 2.74 17.11 -5.36
C MET A 177 1.47 16.71 -4.60
N ASN A 178 1.61 15.76 -3.66
CA ASN A 178 0.49 15.21 -2.90
C ASN A 178 -0.22 16.27 -2.05
N ASN A 179 0.54 17.16 -1.42
CA ASN A 179 0.01 18.31 -0.66
C ASN A 179 -0.77 19.28 -1.53
N LEU A 180 -0.42 19.45 -2.81
CA LEU A 180 -1.18 20.25 -3.78
C LEU A 180 -2.39 19.50 -4.31
N MET A 181 -2.27 18.19 -4.49
CA MET A 181 -3.29 17.35 -5.09
C MET A 181 -4.52 17.23 -4.17
N TYR A 182 -4.28 17.06 -2.88
CA TYR A 182 -5.30 16.93 -1.86
C TYR A 182 -5.38 18.19 -0.98
N GLU A 183 -6.51 18.89 -1.04
CA GLU A 183 -6.76 20.08 -0.22
C GLU A 183 -7.45 19.73 1.10
N VAL A 184 -8.46 18.86 1.03
CA VAL A 184 -9.31 18.50 2.18
C VAL A 184 -9.25 17.01 2.51
N HIS A 185 -8.96 16.13 1.53
CA HIS A 185 -8.95 14.69 1.77
C HIS A 185 -7.72 14.26 2.59
N PRO A 186 -7.87 13.36 3.58
CA PRO A 186 -6.77 12.91 4.43
C PRO A 186 -5.59 12.26 3.69
N TYR A 187 -5.75 11.84 2.45
CA TYR A 187 -4.62 11.33 1.64
C TYR A 187 -3.48 12.33 1.44
N LYS A 188 -3.68 13.60 1.76
CA LYS A 188 -2.58 14.57 1.80
C LYS A 188 -1.50 14.21 2.84
N ARG A 189 -1.88 13.48 3.93
CA ARG A 189 -0.95 13.13 5.00
C ARG A 189 0.04 12.07 4.53
N ASP A 190 1.24 12.20 5.02
CA ASP A 190 2.26 11.18 4.86
C ASP A 190 2.00 10.01 5.80
N VAL A 191 2.34 8.80 5.36
CA VAL A 191 2.18 7.57 6.15
C VAL A 191 3.11 7.56 7.35
N ILE A 192 4.37 7.99 7.16
CA ILE A 192 5.36 7.99 8.24
C ILE A 192 5.14 9.13 9.26
N GLY A 193 4.35 10.15 8.87
CA GLY A 193 4.06 11.32 9.71
C GLY A 193 5.18 12.35 9.75
N THR A 194 5.24 13.09 10.85
CA THR A 194 6.24 14.13 11.06
C THR A 194 7.09 13.87 12.29
N ALA A 195 8.35 14.27 12.25
CA ALA A 195 9.27 14.09 13.36
C ALA A 195 8.76 14.74 14.67
N GLU A 196 8.10 15.90 14.58
CA GLU A 196 7.56 16.61 15.74
C GLU A 196 6.45 15.80 16.46
N VAL A 197 5.56 15.18 15.70
CA VAL A 197 4.47 14.37 16.29
C VAL A 197 5.04 13.06 16.83
N VAL A 198 5.83 12.32 16.05
CA VAL A 198 6.44 11.06 16.48
C VAL A 198 7.33 11.27 17.70
N ALA A 199 8.11 12.37 17.77
CA ALA A 199 8.97 12.66 18.90
C ALA A 199 8.24 12.91 20.21
N SER A 200 6.96 13.28 20.18
CA SER A 200 6.23 13.76 21.36
C SER A 200 4.94 13.02 21.68
N VAL A 201 4.39 12.22 20.75
CA VAL A 201 3.09 11.54 20.96
C VAL A 201 3.11 10.65 22.21
N PRO A 202 2.16 10.83 23.18
CA PRO A 202 2.14 10.04 24.40
C PRO A 202 1.69 8.59 24.15
N ARG A 203 2.19 7.66 24.97
CA ARG A 203 1.76 6.25 24.95
C ARG A 203 0.24 6.09 25.03
N GLU A 204 -0.42 6.88 25.86
CA GLU A 204 -1.89 6.83 26.01
C GLU A 204 -2.60 7.08 24.68
N THR A 205 -2.10 8.03 23.87
CA THR A 205 -2.65 8.32 22.55
C THR A 205 -2.47 7.13 21.59
N ILE A 206 -1.29 6.49 21.61
CA ILE A 206 -0.99 5.29 20.82
C ILE A 206 -1.91 4.13 21.23
N MET A 207 -2.05 3.88 22.54
CA MET A 207 -2.95 2.86 23.08
C MET A 207 -4.43 3.12 22.72
N ASN A 208 -4.86 4.39 22.71
CA ASN A 208 -6.22 4.76 22.33
C ASN A 208 -6.44 4.51 20.83
N TYR A 209 -5.42 4.78 20.00
CA TYR A 209 -5.46 4.48 18.57
C TYR A 209 -5.54 2.96 18.32
N TYR A 210 -4.69 2.17 18.98
CA TYR A 210 -4.71 0.71 18.94
C TYR A 210 -6.10 0.16 19.30
N LYS A 211 -6.65 0.53 20.47
CA LYS A 211 -7.95 0.07 20.95
C LYS A 211 -9.13 0.49 20.08
N LYS A 212 -9.00 1.60 19.35
CA LYS A 212 -10.04 2.09 18.44
C LYS A 212 -10.07 1.33 17.14
N TRP A 213 -8.92 0.99 16.57
CA TRP A 213 -8.84 0.49 15.21
C TRP A 213 -8.56 -1.01 15.11
N TYR A 214 -7.90 -1.61 16.10
CA TYR A 214 -7.58 -3.04 16.11
C TYR A 214 -8.75 -3.82 16.74
N THR A 215 -9.87 -3.79 16.05
CA THR A 215 -11.15 -4.40 16.45
C THR A 215 -11.54 -5.50 15.48
N PRO A 216 -12.33 -6.50 15.91
CA PRO A 216 -12.63 -7.65 15.07
C PRO A 216 -13.28 -7.29 13.73
N ASP A 217 -14.20 -6.31 13.70
CA ASP A 217 -14.87 -5.86 12.48
C ASP A 217 -13.97 -5.08 11.52
N ASN A 218 -12.81 -4.64 12.01
CA ASN A 218 -11.82 -3.89 11.25
C ASN A 218 -10.61 -4.74 10.83
N MET A 219 -10.57 -6.03 11.20
CA MET A 219 -9.49 -6.96 10.90
C MET A 219 -9.91 -8.05 9.91
N ILE A 220 -8.96 -8.39 9.04
CA ILE A 220 -9.02 -9.53 8.13
C ILE A 220 -7.79 -10.39 8.37
N THR A 221 -7.99 -11.64 8.83
CA THR A 221 -6.88 -12.59 8.99
C THR A 221 -6.88 -13.58 7.83
N ILE A 222 -5.75 -13.71 7.16
CA ILE A 222 -5.59 -14.49 5.93
C ILE A 222 -4.54 -15.56 6.18
N ALA A 223 -4.85 -16.83 5.90
CA ALA A 223 -3.85 -17.88 5.84
C ALA A 223 -3.78 -18.50 4.45
N VAL A 224 -2.56 -18.66 3.94
CA VAL A 224 -2.28 -19.27 2.64
C VAL A 224 -1.27 -20.40 2.83
N GLY A 225 -1.55 -21.59 2.29
CA GLY A 225 -0.67 -22.75 2.40
C GLY A 225 -1.38 -24.07 2.10
N ASP A 226 -0.68 -25.18 2.27
CA ASP A 226 -1.24 -26.51 2.09
C ASP A 226 -1.73 -27.05 3.44
N PHE A 227 -3.03 -26.92 3.70
CA PHE A 227 -3.62 -27.28 4.98
C PHE A 227 -5.08 -27.75 4.85
N VAL A 228 -5.58 -28.35 5.92
CA VAL A 228 -7.02 -28.65 6.08
C VAL A 228 -7.72 -27.38 6.57
N THR A 229 -8.64 -26.86 5.76
CA THR A 229 -9.35 -25.58 5.99
C THR A 229 -9.99 -25.52 7.38
N GLU A 230 -10.72 -26.56 7.78
CA GLU A 230 -11.44 -26.59 9.05
C GLU A 230 -10.51 -26.53 10.26
N GLU A 231 -9.34 -27.17 10.18
CA GLU A 231 -8.34 -27.16 11.26
C GLU A 231 -7.75 -25.77 11.46
N ILE A 232 -7.34 -25.11 10.36
CA ILE A 232 -6.76 -23.77 10.42
C ILE A 232 -7.80 -22.72 10.80
N LEU A 233 -9.04 -22.84 10.29
CA LEU A 233 -10.15 -21.98 10.71
C LEU A 233 -10.36 -22.04 12.22
N ASP A 234 -10.47 -23.24 12.78
CA ASP A 234 -10.66 -23.43 14.22
C ASP A 234 -9.46 -22.95 15.03
N HIS A 235 -8.25 -23.10 14.50
CA HIS A 235 -7.04 -22.63 15.16
C HIS A 235 -6.98 -21.10 15.21
N ILE A 236 -7.28 -20.42 14.10
CA ILE A 236 -7.40 -18.94 14.08
C ILE A 236 -8.49 -18.48 15.04
N ARG A 237 -9.69 -19.06 15.03
CA ARG A 237 -10.78 -18.70 15.94
C ARG A 237 -10.43 -18.86 17.42
N LYS A 238 -9.59 -19.81 17.77
CA LYS A 238 -9.14 -20.05 19.16
C LYS A 238 -8.12 -19.01 19.63
N ASN A 239 -7.32 -18.48 18.72
CA ASN A 239 -6.22 -17.58 19.02
C ASN A 239 -6.55 -16.10 18.76
N PHE A 240 -7.63 -15.81 18.02
CA PHE A 240 -8.16 -14.46 17.82
C PHE A 240 -9.45 -14.25 18.63
N VAL A 241 -9.32 -14.27 19.96
CA VAL A 241 -10.42 -14.11 20.91
C VAL A 241 -10.41 -12.71 21.48
N PHE A 242 -11.32 -11.88 21.04
CA PHE A 242 -11.46 -10.49 21.51
C PHE A 242 -12.26 -10.44 22.81
N GLU A 243 -11.72 -9.82 23.87
CA GLU A 243 -12.41 -9.67 25.15
C GLU A 243 -13.62 -8.73 25.05
N GLU A 244 -13.47 -7.64 24.27
CA GLU A 244 -14.52 -6.68 24.02
C GLU A 244 -14.79 -6.60 22.51
N VAL A 245 -16.05 -6.78 22.13
CA VAL A 245 -16.46 -6.56 20.75
C VAL A 245 -16.80 -5.07 20.57
N LYS A 246 -15.79 -4.29 20.25
CA LYS A 246 -15.95 -2.89 19.84
C LYS A 246 -15.94 -2.82 18.32
N SER A 247 -16.54 -1.79 17.77
CA SER A 247 -16.52 -1.50 16.33
C SER A 247 -15.76 -0.20 16.09
N ALA A 248 -14.86 -0.22 15.11
CA ALA A 248 -14.23 1.00 14.61
C ALA A 248 -15.23 1.96 13.97
N GLY A 249 -16.40 1.44 13.58
CA GLY A 249 -17.46 2.19 12.93
C GLY A 249 -17.14 2.57 11.48
N LYS A 250 -18.15 2.94 10.73
CA LYS A 250 -17.98 3.38 9.34
C LYS A 250 -17.42 4.80 9.32
N GLN A 251 -16.29 4.97 8.64
CA GLN A 251 -15.67 6.29 8.44
C GLN A 251 -16.18 6.93 7.15
N THR A 252 -16.24 8.27 7.14
CA THR A 252 -16.53 9.09 5.97
C THR A 252 -15.50 10.19 5.86
N TYR A 253 -15.04 10.47 4.65
CA TYR A 253 -13.98 11.44 4.42
C TYR A 253 -14.49 12.57 3.51
N PRO A 254 -13.98 13.81 3.71
CA PRO A 254 -14.28 14.91 2.82
C PRO A 254 -13.79 14.56 1.41
N GLN A 255 -14.60 14.86 0.40
CA GLN A 255 -14.25 14.59 -0.98
C GLN A 255 -13.57 15.80 -1.61
N GLU A 256 -12.52 15.54 -2.40
CA GLU A 256 -11.89 16.60 -3.19
C GLU A 256 -12.83 17.14 -4.27
N SER A 257 -12.76 18.45 -4.49
CA SER A 257 -13.41 19.05 -5.63
C SER A 257 -12.73 18.64 -6.94
N ALA A 258 -13.51 18.46 -8.01
CA ALA A 258 -12.95 18.08 -9.30
C ALA A 258 -11.93 19.14 -9.78
N GLN A 259 -10.71 18.74 -10.03
CA GLN A 259 -9.66 19.61 -10.52
C GLN A 259 -9.94 20.04 -11.98
N THR A 260 -10.00 21.33 -12.22
CA THR A 260 -10.31 21.92 -13.54
C THR A 260 -9.16 22.73 -14.13
N LYS A 261 -8.13 23.01 -13.34
CA LYS A 261 -6.91 23.72 -13.73
C LYS A 261 -5.68 22.99 -13.23
N PRO A 262 -4.55 23.05 -13.94
CA PRO A 262 -3.30 22.48 -13.45
C PRO A 262 -2.88 23.16 -12.14
N LYS A 263 -2.32 22.37 -11.23
CA LYS A 263 -1.64 22.85 -10.02
C LYS A 263 -0.14 22.69 -10.22
N TYR A 264 0.66 23.57 -9.63
CA TYR A 264 2.10 23.60 -9.86
C TYR A 264 2.86 23.97 -8.59
N ALA A 265 3.91 23.21 -8.28
CA ALA A 265 4.93 23.56 -7.30
C ALA A 265 6.32 23.40 -7.90
N GLU A 266 7.22 24.28 -7.53
CA GLU A 266 8.64 24.19 -7.82
C GLU A 266 9.42 24.42 -6.54
N ASN A 267 10.28 23.48 -6.21
CA ASN A 267 11.13 23.50 -5.03
C ASN A 267 12.59 23.39 -5.43
N THR A 268 13.46 23.86 -4.57
CA THR A 268 14.90 23.73 -4.74
C THR A 268 15.51 22.96 -3.59
N LYS A 269 16.52 22.13 -3.87
CA LYS A 269 17.31 21.43 -2.85
C LYS A 269 18.78 21.59 -3.17
N LYS A 270 19.61 21.80 -2.14
CA LYS A 270 21.07 21.80 -2.30
C LYS A 270 21.55 20.37 -2.54
N ASP A 271 22.75 20.24 -3.05
CA ASP A 271 23.43 18.95 -3.22
C ASP A 271 22.76 17.94 -4.19
N ILE A 272 21.94 18.43 -5.11
CA ILE A 272 21.41 17.64 -6.23
C ILE A 272 21.94 18.18 -7.57
N ASN A 273 22.13 17.28 -8.55
CA ASN A 273 22.68 17.65 -9.88
C ASN A 273 21.68 17.46 -11.00
N THR A 274 20.52 16.90 -10.71
CA THR A 274 19.46 16.62 -11.69
C THR A 274 18.13 17.16 -11.22
N GLY A 275 17.22 17.41 -12.16
CA GLY A 275 15.84 17.78 -11.85
C GLY A 275 14.94 16.55 -11.70
N PHE A 276 13.99 16.62 -10.80
CA PHE A 276 12.94 15.60 -10.60
C PHE A 276 11.60 16.24 -10.91
N LEU A 277 10.76 15.55 -11.66
CA LEU A 277 9.43 16.00 -12.03
C LEU A 277 8.41 14.88 -11.80
N LEU A 278 7.34 15.20 -11.09
CA LEU A 278 6.15 14.38 -10.99
C LEU A 278 4.95 15.12 -11.54
N MET A 279 4.12 14.41 -12.30
CA MET A 279 2.86 14.89 -12.81
C MET A 279 1.77 13.88 -12.40
N GLY A 280 0.98 14.26 -11.39
CA GLY A 280 -0.04 13.43 -10.78
C GLY A 280 -1.45 13.74 -11.27
N PHE A 281 -2.27 12.71 -11.33
CA PHE A 281 -3.69 12.77 -11.71
C PHE A 281 -4.51 11.94 -10.73
N HIS A 282 -5.68 12.46 -10.34
CA HIS A 282 -6.68 11.64 -9.68
C HIS A 282 -7.20 10.59 -10.67
N GLY A 283 -7.02 9.33 -10.35
CA GLY A 283 -7.43 8.19 -11.16
C GLY A 283 -8.80 7.62 -10.76
N PRO A 284 -9.19 6.49 -11.34
CA PRO A 284 -10.43 5.78 -10.98
C PRO A 284 -10.35 5.21 -9.56
N LYS A 285 -11.51 5.01 -8.92
CA LYS A 285 -11.58 4.19 -7.71
C LYS A 285 -11.39 2.71 -8.08
N PRO A 286 -10.68 1.91 -7.25
CA PRO A 286 -10.44 0.50 -7.53
C PRO A 286 -11.71 -0.33 -7.79
N VAL A 287 -12.81 -0.02 -7.12
CA VAL A 287 -14.12 -0.66 -7.34
C VAL A 287 -14.66 -0.47 -8.76
N ASN A 288 -14.21 0.54 -9.50
CA ASN A 288 -14.52 0.73 -10.92
C ASN A 288 -13.55 -0.09 -11.78
N LEU A 289 -13.59 -1.39 -11.66
CA LEU A 289 -12.60 -2.35 -12.17
C LEU A 289 -12.19 -2.11 -13.62
N ALA A 290 -13.12 -1.90 -14.54
CA ALA A 290 -12.79 -1.68 -15.94
C ALA A 290 -11.99 -0.37 -16.19
N GLU A 291 -12.33 0.71 -15.48
CA GLU A 291 -11.59 1.97 -15.56
C GLU A 291 -10.20 1.84 -14.90
N ASN A 292 -10.12 1.08 -13.79
CA ASN A 292 -8.86 0.81 -13.10
C ASN A 292 -7.89 0.04 -13.99
N ILE A 293 -8.32 -1.09 -14.53
CA ILE A 293 -7.52 -1.88 -15.48
C ILE A 293 -7.16 -1.07 -16.74
N SER A 294 -8.06 -0.20 -17.19
CA SER A 294 -7.75 0.70 -18.30
C SER A 294 -6.65 1.70 -17.96
N ALA A 295 -6.56 2.15 -16.70
CA ALA A 295 -5.45 2.97 -16.22
C ALA A 295 -4.13 2.18 -16.15
N ASP A 296 -4.16 0.87 -15.81
CA ASP A 296 -3.00 -0.02 -15.86
C ASP A 296 -2.49 -0.18 -17.30
N ILE A 297 -3.41 -0.36 -18.26
CA ILE A 297 -3.07 -0.40 -19.69
C ILE A 297 -2.39 0.91 -20.12
N LEU A 298 -2.95 2.06 -19.72
CA LEU A 298 -2.38 3.38 -20.03
C LEU A 298 -1.00 3.56 -19.40
N SER A 299 -0.81 3.15 -18.16
CA SER A 299 0.49 3.17 -17.49
C SER A 299 1.51 2.31 -18.22
N THR A 300 1.16 1.09 -18.56
CA THR A 300 2.02 0.16 -19.29
C THR A 300 2.41 0.70 -20.68
N VAL A 301 1.47 1.26 -21.42
CA VAL A 301 1.73 1.84 -22.75
C VAL A 301 2.61 3.08 -22.66
N LEU A 302 2.33 3.95 -21.70
CA LEU A 302 3.07 5.21 -21.53
C LEU A 302 4.48 5.00 -21.02
N GLY A 303 4.65 4.31 -19.89
CA GLY A 303 5.88 4.42 -19.13
C GLY A 303 6.57 3.12 -18.75
N GLU A 304 6.02 1.93 -19.05
CA GLU A 304 6.58 0.69 -18.56
C GLU A 304 7.51 -0.01 -19.57
N GLY A 305 8.81 0.06 -19.23
CA GLY A 305 9.88 -0.60 -19.97
C GLY A 305 10.26 0.10 -21.29
N LYS A 306 11.31 -0.44 -21.95
CA LYS A 306 11.96 0.19 -23.12
C LYS A 306 11.07 0.39 -24.34
N SER A 307 9.97 -0.32 -24.45
CA SER A 307 9.02 -0.20 -25.57
C SER A 307 7.82 0.71 -25.27
N SER A 308 7.83 1.42 -24.15
CA SER A 308 6.82 2.42 -23.78
C SER A 308 7.02 3.72 -24.54
N ARG A 309 5.95 4.54 -24.62
CA ARG A 309 6.00 5.80 -25.40
C ARG A 309 6.98 6.80 -24.81
N LEU A 310 7.02 6.96 -23.50
CA LEU A 310 7.94 7.89 -22.82
C LEU A 310 9.38 7.47 -23.05
N TYR A 311 9.72 6.18 -22.86
CA TYR A 311 11.07 5.70 -23.11
C TYR A 311 11.48 5.91 -24.57
N GLN A 312 10.66 5.48 -25.52
CA GLN A 312 10.95 5.56 -26.95
C GLN A 312 11.10 7.00 -27.46
N ASN A 313 10.26 7.92 -27.00
CA ASN A 313 10.23 9.27 -27.52
C ASN A 313 11.12 10.25 -26.75
N LEU A 314 11.33 10.02 -25.46
CA LEU A 314 12.04 10.95 -24.58
C LEU A 314 13.43 10.47 -24.18
N ILE A 315 13.70 9.17 -24.21
CA ILE A 315 15.01 8.62 -23.82
C ILE A 315 15.77 8.14 -25.07
N GLU A 316 15.19 7.22 -25.87
CA GLU A 316 15.92 6.56 -26.94
C GLU A 316 16.11 7.47 -28.16
N LYS A 317 15.10 8.28 -28.52
CA LYS A 317 15.15 9.16 -29.71
C LYS A 317 15.62 10.58 -29.45
N GLN A 318 15.99 10.91 -28.21
CA GLN A 318 16.50 12.24 -27.92
C GLN A 318 17.85 12.49 -28.63
N GLN A 319 17.94 13.64 -29.30
CA GLN A 319 19.20 14.06 -29.98
C GLN A 319 20.18 14.71 -29.00
N GLU A 320 19.67 15.38 -27.98
CA GLU A 320 20.38 15.99 -26.89
C GLU A 320 19.83 15.39 -25.58
N GLN A 321 20.69 15.14 -24.62
CA GLN A 321 20.28 14.58 -23.33
C GLN A 321 19.43 15.59 -22.58
N ILE A 322 18.14 15.28 -22.43
CA ILE A 322 17.17 16.04 -21.63
C ILE A 322 16.72 15.20 -20.44
N PHE A 323 16.44 13.93 -20.67
CA PHE A 323 15.97 13.00 -19.64
C PHE A 323 16.97 11.88 -19.37
N ASN A 324 17.08 11.52 -18.08
CA ASN A 324 17.76 10.31 -17.64
C ASN A 324 16.74 9.16 -17.44
N VAL A 325 15.56 9.52 -16.92
CA VAL A 325 14.47 8.59 -16.67
C VAL A 325 13.16 9.25 -17.07
N ALA A 326 12.25 8.50 -17.66
CA ALA A 326 10.86 8.87 -17.84
C ALA A 326 9.98 7.61 -17.79
N GLY A 327 8.93 7.64 -16.98
CA GLY A 327 8.06 6.50 -16.75
C GLY A 327 6.74 6.88 -16.09
N THR A 328 5.99 5.85 -15.74
CA THR A 328 4.70 5.97 -15.03
C THR A 328 4.68 5.03 -13.85
N THR A 329 3.87 5.37 -12.85
CA THR A 329 3.48 4.48 -11.76
C THR A 329 2.07 4.81 -11.31
N GLN A 330 1.44 3.91 -10.58
CA GLN A 330 0.15 4.14 -9.97
C GLN A 330 0.19 3.77 -8.49
N TYR A 331 -0.56 4.53 -7.69
CA TYR A 331 -0.87 4.17 -6.32
C TYR A 331 -2.37 3.94 -6.19
N GLU A 332 -2.73 2.77 -5.71
CA GLU A 332 -4.10 2.41 -5.46
C GLU A 332 -4.51 2.76 -4.04
N PHE A 333 -5.58 3.54 -3.92
CA PHE A 333 -6.21 3.89 -2.65
C PHE A 333 -7.71 3.64 -2.75
N LYS A 334 -8.32 3.28 -1.63
CA LYS A 334 -9.75 2.98 -1.53
C LYS A 334 -10.66 4.09 -2.09
N GLU A 335 -10.34 5.35 -1.80
CA GLU A 335 -11.14 6.51 -2.22
C GLU A 335 -10.76 7.07 -3.60
N GLY A 336 -9.74 6.53 -4.26
CA GLY A 336 -9.34 6.90 -5.63
C GLY A 336 -7.84 6.80 -5.85
N ASN A 337 -7.46 6.29 -7.01
CA ASN A 337 -6.07 6.08 -7.38
C ASN A 337 -5.35 7.39 -7.71
N VAL A 338 -4.02 7.33 -7.67
CA VAL A 338 -3.14 8.37 -8.20
C VAL A 338 -2.33 7.79 -9.36
N PHE A 339 -2.54 8.34 -10.56
CA PHE A 339 -1.71 8.04 -11.72
C PHE A 339 -0.57 9.04 -11.80
N LEU A 340 0.66 8.57 -11.89
CA LEU A 340 1.87 9.39 -11.93
C LEU A 340 2.63 9.23 -13.23
N ILE A 341 3.07 10.35 -13.78
CA ILE A 341 4.16 10.42 -14.76
C ILE A 341 5.37 10.99 -14.02
N GLN A 342 6.50 10.31 -14.12
CA GLN A 342 7.73 10.68 -13.43
C GLN A 342 8.87 10.85 -14.42
N ALA A 343 9.73 11.83 -14.18
CA ALA A 343 10.91 12.04 -14.98
C ALA A 343 12.06 12.62 -14.16
N ASN A 344 13.27 12.15 -14.47
CA ASN A 344 14.53 12.79 -14.05
C ASN A 344 15.17 13.45 -15.26
N PHE A 345 15.58 14.70 -15.15
CA PHE A 345 15.98 15.52 -16.29
C PHE A 345 17.18 16.44 -15.96
N MET A 346 17.80 16.96 -17.01
CA MET A 346 18.86 17.97 -16.92
C MET A 346 18.28 19.32 -16.47
N PRO A 347 18.73 19.91 -15.35
CA PRO A 347 18.09 21.09 -14.73
C PRO A 347 17.95 22.29 -15.66
N GLU A 348 18.95 22.54 -16.51
CA GLU A 348 18.96 23.62 -17.50
C GLU A 348 17.95 23.41 -18.63
N LYS A 349 17.36 22.21 -18.74
CA LYS A 349 16.35 21.84 -19.73
C LYS A 349 14.94 21.74 -19.15
N LYS A 350 14.70 22.26 -17.94
CA LYS A 350 13.43 22.15 -17.21
C LYS A 350 12.19 22.43 -18.07
N ASP A 351 12.15 23.58 -18.70
CA ASP A 351 10.96 23.99 -19.48
C ASP A 351 10.75 23.10 -20.71
N THR A 352 11.83 22.69 -21.36
CA THR A 352 11.80 21.74 -22.48
C THR A 352 11.30 20.38 -22.02
N ALA A 353 11.80 19.87 -20.88
CA ALA A 353 11.40 18.59 -20.31
C ALA A 353 9.89 18.59 -19.98
N LEU A 354 9.42 19.66 -19.33
CA LEU A 354 8.00 19.81 -18.99
C LEU A 354 7.10 19.83 -20.23
N GLU A 355 7.47 20.58 -21.28
CA GLU A 355 6.66 20.65 -22.51
C GLU A 355 6.69 19.36 -23.34
N LEU A 356 7.79 18.62 -23.31
CA LEU A 356 7.86 17.31 -23.94
C LEU A 356 6.95 16.28 -23.24
N LEU A 357 6.95 16.24 -21.89
CA LEU A 357 6.05 15.38 -21.13
C LEU A 357 4.57 15.74 -21.38
N LYS A 358 4.23 17.03 -21.35
CA LYS A 358 2.89 17.50 -21.69
C LYS A 358 2.49 17.15 -23.13
N THR A 359 3.45 17.11 -24.05
CA THR A 359 3.20 16.71 -25.44
C THR A 359 2.86 15.23 -25.55
N GLU A 360 3.62 14.36 -24.86
CA GLU A 360 3.30 12.92 -24.84
C GLU A 360 1.97 12.65 -24.14
N LEU A 361 1.67 13.38 -23.06
CA LEU A 361 0.37 13.32 -22.39
C LEU A 361 -0.78 13.74 -23.34
N ARG A 362 -0.63 14.86 -24.07
CA ARG A 362 -1.63 15.29 -25.07
C ARG A 362 -1.86 14.23 -26.11
N LYS A 363 -0.80 13.60 -26.62
CA LYS A 363 -0.91 12.54 -27.63
C LYS A 363 -1.76 11.36 -27.18
N ILE A 364 -1.59 10.87 -25.93
CA ILE A 364 -2.37 9.73 -25.45
C ILE A 364 -3.83 10.10 -25.14
N VAL A 365 -4.08 11.37 -24.80
CA VAL A 365 -5.44 11.88 -24.58
C VAL A 365 -6.18 12.17 -25.90
N GLU A 366 -5.49 12.68 -26.92
CA GLU A 366 -6.09 13.07 -28.20
C GLU A 366 -6.24 11.88 -29.16
N TYR A 367 -5.25 11.00 -29.20
CA TYR A 367 -5.17 9.89 -30.13
C TYR A 367 -5.23 8.54 -29.38
N PRO A 368 -6.04 7.59 -29.87
CA PRO A 368 -6.11 6.27 -29.26
C PRO A 368 -4.76 5.54 -29.32
N ILE A 369 -4.56 4.62 -28.39
CA ILE A 369 -3.50 3.65 -28.49
C ILE A 369 -3.78 2.71 -29.68
N SER A 370 -2.74 2.12 -30.26
CA SER A 370 -2.93 1.13 -31.33
C SER A 370 -3.34 -0.23 -30.73
N GLU A 371 -4.01 -1.06 -31.53
CA GLU A 371 -4.31 -2.46 -31.16
C GLU A 371 -3.05 -3.24 -30.75
N LYS A 372 -1.93 -2.98 -31.43
CA LYS A 372 -0.64 -3.59 -31.06
C LYS A 372 -0.14 -3.19 -29.67
N GLU A 373 -0.33 -1.92 -29.29
CA GLU A 373 0.01 -1.44 -27.93
C GLU A 373 -0.92 -2.05 -26.88
N LEU A 374 -2.23 -2.11 -27.19
CA LEU A 374 -3.22 -2.72 -26.31
C LEU A 374 -2.88 -4.19 -26.03
N GLU A 375 -2.68 -4.98 -27.10
CA GLU A 375 -2.35 -6.40 -26.96
C GLU A 375 -1.03 -6.64 -26.21
N LYS A 376 -0.04 -5.78 -26.43
CA LYS A 376 1.22 -5.85 -25.69
C LYS A 376 1.00 -5.54 -24.20
N ALA A 377 0.25 -4.50 -23.88
CA ALA A 377 -0.06 -4.13 -22.49
C ALA A 377 -0.83 -5.24 -21.77
N LYS A 378 -1.88 -5.80 -22.42
CA LYS A 378 -2.62 -6.95 -21.87
C LYS A 378 -1.71 -8.13 -21.53
N LYS A 379 -0.76 -8.46 -22.41
CA LYS A 379 0.20 -9.56 -22.15
C LYS A 379 1.10 -9.28 -20.95
N LYS A 380 1.60 -8.05 -20.82
CA LYS A 380 2.44 -7.66 -19.68
C LYS A 380 1.67 -7.72 -18.37
N LEU A 381 0.47 -7.16 -18.34
CA LEU A 381 -0.40 -7.20 -17.18
C LEU A 381 -0.78 -8.63 -16.76
N LYS A 382 -1.00 -9.53 -17.73
CA LYS A 382 -1.21 -10.97 -17.42
C LYS A 382 0.01 -11.62 -16.81
N VAL A 383 1.23 -11.24 -17.23
CA VAL A 383 2.47 -11.77 -16.64
C VAL A 383 2.59 -11.26 -15.19
N GLY A 384 2.50 -9.94 -14.95
CA GLY A 384 2.56 -9.40 -13.59
C GLY A 384 1.51 -10.03 -12.66
N PHE A 385 0.28 -10.15 -13.15
CA PHE A 385 -0.80 -10.79 -12.39
C PHE A 385 -0.53 -12.28 -12.08
N ALA A 386 0.18 -13.01 -12.94
CA ALA A 386 0.57 -14.39 -12.68
C ALA A 386 1.71 -14.48 -11.65
N GLU A 387 2.65 -13.52 -11.69
CA GLU A 387 3.73 -13.42 -10.71
C GLU A 387 3.18 -13.19 -9.30
N GLU A 388 2.14 -12.38 -9.12
CA GLU A 388 1.45 -12.15 -7.83
C GLU A 388 0.78 -13.41 -7.24
N ALA A 389 0.71 -14.51 -7.96
CA ALA A 389 0.17 -15.78 -7.51
C ALA A 389 1.26 -16.87 -7.31
N GLU A 390 2.55 -16.52 -7.41
CA GLU A 390 3.64 -17.50 -7.31
C GLU A 390 3.92 -17.94 -5.88
N THR A 391 3.91 -17.03 -4.92
CA THR A 391 4.23 -17.35 -3.52
C THR A 391 3.01 -17.25 -2.61
N VAL A 392 3.09 -17.93 -1.46
CA VAL A 392 2.03 -17.83 -0.42
C VAL A 392 1.90 -16.43 0.15
N SER A 393 2.99 -15.67 0.18
CA SER A 393 3.01 -14.27 0.66
C SER A 393 2.29 -13.35 -0.32
N GLU A 394 2.63 -13.42 -1.61
CA GLU A 394 2.00 -12.60 -2.66
C GLU A 394 0.50 -12.86 -2.80
N ILE A 395 0.08 -14.12 -2.70
CA ILE A 395 -1.36 -14.45 -2.66
C ILE A 395 -2.04 -13.83 -1.45
N GLY A 396 -1.42 -13.92 -0.27
CA GLY A 396 -1.93 -13.30 0.96
C GLY A 396 -2.06 -11.79 0.82
N GLU A 397 -1.07 -11.14 0.21
CA GLU A 397 -1.04 -9.71 -0.06
C GLU A 397 -2.11 -9.31 -1.08
N ALA A 398 -2.24 -10.00 -2.21
CA ALA A 398 -3.26 -9.73 -3.22
C ALA A 398 -4.69 -9.85 -2.65
N ILE A 399 -4.95 -10.86 -1.81
CA ILE A 399 -6.24 -11.04 -1.14
C ILE A 399 -6.48 -9.90 -0.14
N GLY A 400 -5.50 -9.58 0.69
CA GLY A 400 -5.61 -8.56 1.73
C GLY A 400 -5.80 -7.16 1.14
N HIS A 401 -4.99 -6.80 0.16
CA HIS A 401 -5.12 -5.55 -0.59
C HIS A 401 -6.51 -5.41 -1.22
N CYS A 402 -6.96 -6.45 -1.91
CA CYS A 402 -8.28 -6.44 -2.55
C CYS A 402 -9.42 -6.26 -1.53
N LEU A 403 -9.37 -6.93 -0.38
CA LEU A 403 -10.41 -6.83 0.66
C LEU A 403 -10.35 -5.53 1.48
N THR A 404 -9.21 -4.84 1.51
CA THR A 404 -9.08 -3.55 2.22
C THR A 404 -9.33 -2.35 1.31
N VAL A 405 -8.83 -2.38 0.07
CA VAL A 405 -8.89 -1.25 -0.87
C VAL A 405 -10.14 -1.32 -1.75
N CYS A 406 -10.47 -2.47 -2.33
CA CYS A 406 -11.69 -2.65 -3.12
C CYS A 406 -12.91 -3.05 -2.27
N GLU A 407 -12.69 -3.53 -1.06
CA GLU A 407 -13.71 -4.12 -0.16
C GLU A 407 -14.46 -5.34 -0.76
N ASP A 408 -13.99 -5.87 -1.89
CA ASP A 408 -14.57 -7.04 -2.55
C ASP A 408 -13.50 -7.85 -3.30
N ILE A 409 -13.30 -9.10 -2.92
CA ILE A 409 -12.35 -10.03 -3.57
C ILE A 409 -12.65 -10.23 -5.07
N SER A 410 -13.86 -9.92 -5.51
CA SER A 410 -14.25 -10.05 -6.92
C SER A 410 -13.48 -9.10 -7.85
N CYS A 411 -12.89 -8.03 -7.33
CA CYS A 411 -12.02 -7.14 -8.10
C CYS A 411 -10.83 -7.93 -8.67
N HIS A 412 -10.12 -8.66 -7.82
CA HIS A 412 -9.01 -9.51 -8.27
C HIS A 412 -9.48 -10.72 -9.07
N ALA A 413 -10.51 -11.43 -8.58
CA ALA A 413 -11.05 -12.62 -9.24
C ALA A 413 -11.54 -12.37 -10.69
N ASN A 414 -12.01 -11.15 -10.99
CA ASN A 414 -12.48 -10.77 -12.31
C ASN A 414 -11.47 -9.95 -13.14
N TYR A 415 -10.28 -9.65 -12.60
CA TYR A 415 -9.31 -8.79 -13.26
C TYR A 415 -8.98 -9.26 -14.69
N LEU A 416 -8.50 -10.50 -14.84
CA LEU A 416 -8.10 -11.06 -16.15
C LEU A 416 -9.26 -11.12 -17.13
N LYS A 417 -10.45 -11.50 -16.68
CA LYS A 417 -11.64 -11.54 -17.51
C LYS A 417 -12.03 -10.14 -18.00
N THR A 418 -11.98 -9.15 -17.11
CA THR A 418 -12.29 -7.77 -17.47
C THR A 418 -11.23 -7.21 -18.42
N LEU A 419 -9.94 -7.45 -18.15
CA LEU A 419 -8.81 -7.05 -18.98
C LEU A 419 -9.01 -7.52 -20.44
N ASP A 420 -9.47 -8.76 -20.64
CA ASP A 420 -9.69 -9.31 -21.99
C ASP A 420 -10.83 -8.61 -22.75
N THR A 421 -11.81 -8.05 -22.06
CA THR A 421 -12.94 -7.35 -22.69
C THR A 421 -12.64 -5.90 -23.10
N LEU A 422 -11.58 -5.29 -22.56
CA LEU A 422 -11.27 -3.89 -22.85
C LEU A 422 -10.75 -3.72 -24.27
N ASP A 423 -11.26 -2.72 -24.94
CA ASP A 423 -10.86 -2.29 -26.28
C ASP A 423 -10.20 -0.91 -26.28
N VAL A 424 -9.66 -0.54 -27.43
CA VAL A 424 -8.97 0.75 -27.61
C VAL A 424 -9.90 1.94 -27.33
N GLU A 425 -11.19 1.82 -27.67
CA GLU A 425 -12.16 2.91 -27.47
C GLU A 425 -12.41 3.17 -25.98
N PHE A 426 -12.55 2.11 -25.19
CA PHE A 426 -12.72 2.23 -23.73
C PHE A 426 -11.48 2.82 -23.07
N VAL A 427 -10.27 2.35 -23.45
CA VAL A 427 -9.00 2.89 -22.95
C VAL A 427 -8.85 4.37 -23.29
N GLN A 428 -9.21 4.77 -24.53
CA GLN A 428 -9.20 6.17 -24.95
C GLN A 428 -10.17 7.03 -24.14
N LYS A 429 -11.35 6.52 -23.83
CA LYS A 429 -12.33 7.21 -22.99
C LYS A 429 -11.79 7.43 -21.58
N THR A 430 -11.12 6.45 -21.02
CA THR A 430 -10.46 6.54 -19.70
C THR A 430 -9.33 7.56 -19.72
N ALA A 431 -8.46 7.57 -20.73
CA ALA A 431 -7.42 8.57 -20.90
C ALA A 431 -7.99 10.00 -20.91
N LYS A 432 -9.04 10.24 -21.69
CA LYS A 432 -9.74 11.56 -21.74
C LYS A 432 -10.35 11.95 -20.43
N LYS A 433 -10.90 10.99 -19.69
CA LYS A 433 -11.56 11.23 -18.40
C LYS A 433 -10.57 11.64 -17.32
N TYR A 434 -9.42 10.96 -17.23
CA TYR A 434 -8.51 11.08 -16.10
C TYR A 434 -7.21 11.84 -16.41
N LEU A 435 -6.62 11.66 -17.59
CA LEU A 435 -5.28 12.17 -17.91
C LEU A 435 -5.29 13.52 -18.68
N SER A 436 -6.39 14.27 -18.61
CA SER A 436 -6.44 15.61 -19.24
C SER A 436 -5.35 16.53 -18.64
N PRO A 437 -4.57 17.25 -19.46
CA PRO A 437 -3.55 18.20 -18.99
C PRO A 437 -4.06 19.22 -17.97
N ASN A 438 -5.35 19.62 -18.06
CA ASN A 438 -5.98 20.53 -17.12
C ASN A 438 -6.19 19.94 -15.72
N LYS A 439 -6.03 18.64 -15.57
CA LYS A 439 -6.16 17.91 -14.29
C LYS A 439 -4.80 17.54 -13.67
N ALA A 440 -3.71 17.97 -14.29
CA ALA A 440 -2.38 17.65 -13.80
C ALA A 440 -2.04 18.44 -12.54
N THR A 441 -1.50 17.77 -11.54
CA THR A 441 -0.76 18.36 -10.43
C THR A 441 0.71 18.12 -10.66
N ILE A 442 1.48 19.16 -10.80
CA ILE A 442 2.89 19.11 -11.23
C ILE A 442 3.77 19.57 -10.07
N SER A 443 4.73 18.75 -9.70
CA SER A 443 5.78 19.11 -8.76
C SER A 443 7.15 18.92 -9.41
N ILE A 444 8.00 19.91 -9.26
CA ILE A 444 9.37 19.94 -9.78
C ILE A 444 10.32 20.24 -8.63
N LEU A 445 11.39 19.47 -8.55
CA LEU A 445 12.51 19.70 -7.66
C LEU A 445 13.79 19.90 -8.51
N ILE A 446 14.48 21.02 -8.31
CA ILE A 446 15.71 21.36 -9.04
C ILE A 446 16.84 21.73 -8.08
N PRO A 447 18.11 21.73 -8.56
CA PRO A 447 19.23 22.24 -7.79
C PRO A 447 18.98 23.68 -7.30
N GLY A 448 19.27 23.91 -6.01
CA GLY A 448 19.28 25.24 -5.39
C GLY A 448 20.71 25.80 -5.26
N GLU A 449 20.82 27.10 -5.13
CA GLU A 449 22.10 27.80 -4.83
C GLU A 449 22.61 27.52 -3.40
#